data_5087d4d637fecf79f98b41a1a485ea50
#
_entry.id   5087d4d637fecf79f98b41a1a485ea50
#
_cell.length_a   1.000
_cell.length_b   1.000
_cell.length_c   1.000
_cell.angle_alpha   90.00
_cell.angle_beta   90.00
_cell.angle_gamma   90.00
#
_symmetry.space_group_name_H-M   'P 1'
#
loop_
_entity.id
_entity.type
_entity.pdbx_description
1 polymer ?
#
loop_
_entity_poly.entity_id
_entity_poly.type
_entity_poly.pdbx_seq_one_letter_code
_entity_poly.pdbx_strand_id
1 'polypeptide(L)'
;QRSRAWNDGKVTAHHGIIPTLEPANLSAMSEKELAVYRLIRAHYLAQFLPHHEFDRTVTELSCGQQKLAATGKQVVVKGWRLVLAEPQADEDSDGAARSQVLPALREGAACRVAEAEIKALKTMPPKPYTQGELVKSMKGVARFVSDPRLKQKLKDTTGIGTEATRANIISGL
;
A
#
# COMPACT_ATOMS: atom_id res chain seq x y z
N GLN A 1 4.07 20.44 9.11
CA GLN A 1 3.97 19.23 9.95
C GLN A 1 5.07 18.25 9.53
N ARG A 2 5.85 17.71 10.47
CA ARG A 2 6.87 16.69 10.17
C ARG A 2 6.18 15.33 10.01
N SER A 3 6.44 14.64 8.89
CA SER A 3 5.95 13.28 8.67
C SER A 3 6.74 12.27 9.51
N ARG A 4 6.32 10.99 9.50
CA ARG A 4 7.04 9.89 10.16
C ARG A 4 8.45 9.65 9.60
N ALA A 5 8.76 10.16 8.42
CA ALA A 5 10.09 10.06 7.82
C ALA A 5 11.13 10.93 8.54
N TRP A 6 10.70 11.94 9.28
CA TRP A 6 11.57 12.84 10.04
C TRP A 6 11.88 12.25 11.42
N ASN A 7 12.83 11.36 11.48
CA ASN A 7 13.27 10.73 12.72
C ASN A 7 14.78 10.59 12.74
N ASP A 8 15.44 11.61 13.30
CA ASP A 8 16.90 11.71 13.33
C ASP A 8 17.54 10.54 14.09
N GLY A 9 16.88 10.03 15.14
CA GLY A 9 17.35 8.88 15.92
C GLY A 9 17.33 7.54 15.17
N LYS A 10 16.63 7.46 14.03
CA LYS A 10 16.58 6.26 13.17
C LYS A 10 17.42 6.38 11.89
N VAL A 11 18.01 7.54 11.65
CA VAL A 11 18.92 7.73 10.52
C VAL A 11 20.31 7.33 10.96
N THR A 12 20.81 6.21 10.44
CA THR A 12 22.14 5.70 10.81
C THR A 12 23.18 5.98 9.74
N ALA A 13 23.11 5.31 8.60
CA ALA A 13 24.13 5.38 7.57
C ALA A 13 23.63 5.92 6.22
N HIS A 14 22.34 5.84 5.96
CA HIS A 14 21.76 6.19 4.66
C HIS A 14 20.67 7.24 4.81
N HIS A 15 20.70 8.22 3.93
CA HIS A 15 19.64 9.21 3.75
C HIS A 15 18.76 8.84 2.55
N GLY A 16 17.57 9.42 2.47
CA GLY A 16 16.69 9.24 1.32
C GLY A 16 17.24 9.93 0.08
N ILE A 17 16.88 9.40 -1.09
CA ILE A 17 17.13 10.07 -2.38
C ILE A 17 16.09 11.17 -2.52
N ILE A 18 16.54 12.41 -2.72
CA ILE A 18 15.70 13.59 -2.90
C ILE A 18 16.11 14.37 -4.15
N PRO A 19 15.22 15.16 -4.75
CA PRO A 19 15.60 16.09 -5.81
C PRO A 19 16.60 17.12 -5.29
N THR A 20 17.55 17.50 -6.11
CA THR A 20 18.50 18.59 -5.83
C THR A 20 17.96 19.93 -6.30
N LEU A 21 18.66 21.02 -5.96
CA LEU A 21 18.37 22.37 -6.49
C LEU A 21 18.86 22.56 -7.92
N GLU A 22 19.68 21.64 -8.43
CA GLU A 22 20.16 21.69 -9.81
C GLU A 22 19.01 21.50 -10.80
N PRO A 23 18.86 22.38 -11.81
CA PRO A 23 17.78 22.23 -12.79
C PRO A 23 17.85 20.91 -13.54
N ALA A 24 16.80 20.13 -13.49
CA ALA A 24 16.73 18.85 -14.19
C ALA A 24 16.43 19.08 -15.68
N ASN A 25 17.29 18.59 -16.55
CA ASN A 25 16.99 18.55 -17.99
C ASN A 25 16.08 17.35 -18.31
N LEU A 26 14.78 17.53 -18.16
CA LEU A 26 13.79 16.46 -18.34
C LEU A 26 13.71 15.97 -19.79
N SER A 27 14.05 16.81 -20.77
CA SER A 27 14.00 16.44 -22.20
C SER A 27 15.17 15.54 -22.62
N ALA A 28 16.26 15.54 -21.85
CA ALA A 28 17.41 14.68 -22.10
C ALA A 28 17.29 13.29 -21.41
N MET A 29 16.28 13.10 -20.57
CA MET A 29 16.06 11.84 -19.85
C MET A 29 15.36 10.83 -20.74
N SER A 30 15.77 9.56 -20.68
CA SER A 30 15.00 8.45 -21.20
C SER A 30 13.67 8.28 -20.44
N GLU A 31 12.73 7.56 -21.00
CA GLU A 31 11.43 7.31 -20.34
C GLU A 31 11.59 6.67 -18.95
N LYS A 32 12.54 5.75 -18.79
CA LYS A 32 12.80 5.07 -17.51
C LYS A 32 13.40 6.04 -16.48
N GLU A 33 14.36 6.86 -16.87
CA GLU A 33 14.95 7.88 -15.99
C GLU A 33 13.90 8.90 -15.56
N LEU A 34 13.08 9.36 -16.50
CA LEU A 34 11.99 10.28 -16.22
C LEU A 34 10.94 9.68 -15.26
N ALA A 35 10.60 8.39 -15.42
CA ALA A 35 9.69 7.70 -14.53
C ALA A 35 10.26 7.61 -13.10
N VAL A 36 11.53 7.25 -12.95
CA VAL A 36 12.22 7.20 -11.65
C VAL A 36 12.31 8.60 -11.02
N TYR A 37 12.71 9.61 -11.80
CA TYR A 37 12.76 10.98 -11.32
C TYR A 37 11.40 11.48 -10.81
N ARG A 38 10.33 11.23 -11.57
CA ARG A 38 8.96 11.60 -11.19
C ARG A 38 8.53 10.90 -9.91
N LEU A 39 8.87 9.62 -9.76
CA LEU A 39 8.57 8.84 -8.57
C LEU A 39 9.27 9.40 -7.33
N ILE A 40 10.58 9.67 -7.41
CA ILE A 40 11.36 10.26 -6.33
C ILE A 40 10.76 11.62 -5.94
N ARG A 41 10.49 12.48 -6.92
CA ARG A 41 9.88 13.79 -6.69
C ARG A 41 8.51 13.68 -6.02
N ALA A 42 7.68 12.75 -6.47
CA ALA A 42 6.35 12.53 -5.88
C ALA A 42 6.45 12.08 -4.42
N HIS A 43 7.34 11.13 -4.11
CA HIS A 43 7.58 10.70 -2.73
C HIS A 43 8.12 11.82 -1.84
N TYR A 44 9.02 12.65 -2.36
CA TYR A 44 9.52 13.82 -1.64
C TYR A 44 8.41 14.81 -1.34
N LEU A 45 7.62 15.21 -2.33
CA LEU A 45 6.51 16.15 -2.16
C LEU A 45 5.44 15.62 -1.22
N ALA A 46 5.17 14.31 -1.24
CA ALA A 46 4.20 13.66 -0.35
C ALA A 46 4.51 13.88 1.13
N GLN A 47 5.80 14.09 1.51
CA GLN A 47 6.19 14.34 2.90
C GLN A 47 5.69 15.67 3.46
N PHE A 48 5.36 16.62 2.61
CA PHE A 48 4.91 17.96 2.97
C PHE A 48 3.39 18.15 2.83
N LEU A 49 2.70 17.16 2.27
CA LEU A 49 1.25 17.20 2.09
C LEU A 49 0.51 16.66 3.33
N PRO A 50 -0.74 17.06 3.54
CA PRO A 50 -1.57 16.54 4.62
C PRO A 50 -1.74 15.03 4.53
N HIS A 51 -2.19 14.42 5.61
CA HIS A 51 -2.59 13.02 5.62
C HIS A 51 -3.75 12.78 4.64
N HIS A 52 -3.77 11.57 4.07
CA HIS A 52 -4.94 11.09 3.37
C HIS A 52 -5.98 10.67 4.40
N GLU A 53 -7.15 11.31 4.36
CA GLU A 53 -8.24 11.06 5.30
C GLU A 53 -9.46 10.54 4.55
N PHE A 54 -10.10 9.55 5.11
CA PHE A 54 -11.32 8.97 4.56
C PHE A 54 -12.22 8.43 5.65
N ASP A 55 -13.51 8.49 5.41
CA ASP A 55 -14.52 7.81 6.20
C ASP A 55 -14.73 6.41 5.66
N ARG A 56 -14.73 5.43 6.55
CA ARG A 56 -15.04 4.05 6.25
C ARG A 56 -16.35 3.67 6.91
N THR A 57 -17.34 3.36 6.09
CA THR A 57 -18.64 2.85 6.57
C THR A 57 -18.67 1.34 6.42
N VAL A 58 -19.03 0.66 7.48
CA VAL A 58 -19.29 -0.79 7.47
C VAL A 58 -20.73 -0.99 7.89
N THR A 59 -21.48 -1.72 7.09
CA THR A 59 -22.90 -2.00 7.34
C THR A 59 -23.13 -3.49 7.34
N GLU A 60 -23.82 -3.98 8.35
CA GLU A 60 -24.35 -5.34 8.43
C GLU A 60 -25.86 -5.30 8.19
N LEU A 61 -26.33 -6.12 7.26
CA LEU A 61 -27.74 -6.24 6.90
C LEU A 61 -28.21 -7.66 7.21
N SER A 62 -29.41 -7.79 7.73
CA SER A 62 -30.04 -9.09 8.00
C SER A 62 -31.15 -9.35 6.99
N CYS A 63 -31.09 -10.49 6.32
CA CYS A 63 -32.15 -10.97 5.41
C CYS A 63 -32.55 -12.39 5.81
N GLY A 64 -33.60 -12.51 6.59
CA GLY A 64 -33.99 -13.77 7.25
C GLY A 64 -32.86 -14.26 8.19
N GLN A 65 -32.37 -15.46 7.93
CA GLN A 65 -31.21 -16.01 8.68
C GLN A 65 -29.83 -15.63 8.10
N GLN A 66 -29.80 -14.95 6.97
CA GLN A 66 -28.57 -14.59 6.32
C GLN A 66 -28.08 -13.19 6.76
N LYS A 67 -26.78 -13.08 6.96
CA LYS A 67 -26.10 -11.80 7.21
C LYS A 67 -25.35 -11.37 5.96
N LEU A 68 -25.58 -10.15 5.56
CA LEU A 68 -24.89 -9.52 4.44
C LEU A 68 -24.06 -8.38 5.00
N ALA A 69 -22.89 -8.15 4.44
CA ALA A 69 -22.01 -7.05 4.82
C ALA A 69 -21.69 -6.17 3.63
N ALA A 70 -21.71 -4.87 3.83
CA ALA A 70 -21.23 -3.91 2.85
C ALA A 70 -20.20 -2.97 3.49
N THR A 71 -19.17 -2.61 2.74
CA THR A 71 -18.15 -1.66 3.17
C THR A 71 -18.04 -0.57 2.12
N GLY A 72 -18.09 0.69 2.57
CA GLY A 72 -17.88 1.85 1.71
C GLY A 72 -16.70 2.70 2.21
N LYS A 73 -16.15 3.50 1.31
CA LYS A 73 -15.09 4.44 1.59
C LYS A 73 -15.38 5.76 0.90
N GLN A 74 -15.37 6.85 1.66
CA GLN A 74 -15.51 8.21 1.16
C GLN A 74 -14.25 9.00 1.50
N VAL A 75 -13.54 9.49 0.48
CA VAL A 75 -12.33 10.30 0.70
C VAL A 75 -12.76 11.71 1.14
N VAL A 76 -12.27 12.14 2.29
CA VAL A 76 -12.47 13.47 2.87
C VAL A 76 -11.32 14.40 2.46
N VAL A 77 -10.08 13.95 2.65
CA VAL A 77 -8.87 14.70 2.27
C VAL A 77 -7.98 13.81 1.42
N LYS A 78 -7.72 14.22 0.18
CA LYS A 78 -6.79 13.47 -0.70
C LYS A 78 -5.36 13.43 -0.13
N GLY A 79 -4.90 14.55 0.46
CA GLY A 79 -3.61 14.65 1.10
C GLY A 79 -2.47 14.25 0.17
N TRP A 80 -1.49 13.48 0.67
CA TRP A 80 -0.34 13.01 -0.11
C TRP A 80 -0.68 12.18 -1.35
N ARG A 81 -1.89 11.65 -1.45
CA ARG A 81 -2.38 10.94 -2.66
C ARG A 81 -2.62 11.85 -3.85
N LEU A 82 -2.51 13.16 -3.70
CA LEU A 82 -2.50 14.09 -4.83
C LEU A 82 -1.29 13.88 -5.74
N VAL A 83 -0.18 13.42 -5.19
CA VAL A 83 1.09 13.25 -5.93
C VAL A 83 1.51 11.79 -6.08
N LEU A 84 1.01 10.89 -5.22
CA LEU A 84 1.23 9.46 -5.31
C LEU A 84 -0.09 8.79 -5.70
N ALA A 85 -0.13 8.24 -6.92
CA ALA A 85 -1.26 7.42 -7.35
C ALA A 85 -1.43 6.20 -6.42
N GLU A 86 -2.66 5.77 -6.21
CA GLU A 86 -2.89 4.45 -5.62
C GLU A 86 -2.24 3.40 -6.53
N PRO A 87 -1.55 2.40 -5.95
CA PRO A 87 -1.29 1.18 -6.70
C PRO A 87 -2.64 0.71 -7.25
N GLN A 88 -2.72 0.45 -8.54
CA GLN A 88 -3.91 -0.19 -9.10
C GLN A 88 -4.16 -1.44 -8.24
N ALA A 89 -5.27 -1.45 -7.51
CA ALA A 89 -5.72 -2.66 -6.86
C ALA A 89 -5.92 -3.67 -8.00
N ASP A 90 -5.25 -4.82 -7.89
CA ASP A 90 -5.53 -5.93 -8.80
C ASP A 90 -7.06 -6.09 -8.81
N GLU A 91 -7.68 -6.05 -10.00
CA GLU A 91 -9.14 -6.10 -10.18
C GLU A 91 -9.74 -7.38 -9.56
N ASP A 92 -8.92 -8.40 -9.36
CA ASP A 92 -9.27 -9.67 -8.71
C ASP A 92 -9.23 -9.62 -7.19
N SER A 93 -8.76 -8.52 -6.58
CA SER A 93 -8.78 -8.40 -5.13
C SER A 93 -10.11 -7.79 -4.69
N ASP A 94 -10.61 -8.23 -3.52
CA ASP A 94 -11.73 -7.70 -2.73
C ASP A 94 -11.73 -6.14 -2.60
N GLY A 95 -10.83 -5.47 -3.33
CA GLY A 95 -10.60 -4.04 -3.36
C GLY A 95 -11.70 -3.24 -4.07
N ALA A 96 -12.33 -3.79 -5.11
CA ALA A 96 -13.40 -3.10 -5.83
C ALA A 96 -14.64 -2.88 -4.93
N ALA A 97 -14.96 -3.85 -4.07
CA ALA A 97 -16.02 -3.73 -3.07
C ALA A 97 -15.72 -2.66 -2.00
N ARG A 98 -14.45 -2.29 -1.81
CA ARG A 98 -14.01 -1.32 -0.81
C ARG A 98 -13.97 0.12 -1.29
N SER A 99 -14.15 0.37 -2.58
CA SER A 99 -14.13 1.72 -3.16
C SER A 99 -15.50 2.34 -3.34
N GLN A 100 -16.58 1.57 -3.11
CA GLN A 100 -17.94 2.09 -3.22
C GLN A 100 -18.25 3.11 -2.11
N VAL A 101 -19.09 4.07 -2.42
CA VAL A 101 -19.67 5.01 -1.45
C VAL A 101 -21.05 4.47 -1.06
N LEU A 102 -21.25 4.18 0.22
CA LEU A 102 -22.54 3.75 0.74
C LEU A 102 -23.43 4.97 1.00
N PRO A 103 -24.75 4.89 0.77
CA PRO A 103 -25.67 5.93 1.17
C PRO A 103 -25.70 6.09 2.69
N ALA A 104 -26.24 7.19 3.18
CA ALA A 104 -26.47 7.38 4.61
C ALA A 104 -27.49 6.36 5.13
N LEU A 105 -27.03 5.37 5.86
CA LEU A 105 -27.85 4.33 6.45
C LEU A 105 -28.07 4.63 7.93
N ARG A 106 -29.24 4.25 8.45
CA ARG A 106 -29.58 4.32 9.87
C ARG A 106 -29.82 2.90 10.39
N GLU A 107 -29.43 2.66 11.62
CA GLU A 107 -29.72 1.41 12.30
C GLU A 107 -31.24 1.14 12.33
N GLY A 108 -31.64 -0.09 12.02
CA GLY A 108 -33.05 -0.48 11.95
C GLY A 108 -33.77 -0.06 10.65
N ALA A 109 -33.09 0.60 9.71
CA ALA A 109 -33.70 0.96 8.43
C ALA A 109 -34.06 -0.29 7.62
N ALA A 110 -35.30 -0.34 7.13
CA ALA A 110 -35.74 -1.43 6.25
C ALA A 110 -35.13 -1.26 4.86
N CYS A 111 -34.48 -2.32 4.37
CA CYS A 111 -33.91 -2.39 3.04
C CYS A 111 -34.56 -3.53 2.24
N ARG A 112 -34.63 -3.36 0.92
CA ARG A 112 -35.13 -4.40 0.01
C ARG A 112 -34.02 -4.79 -0.94
N VAL A 113 -33.81 -6.09 -1.13
CA VAL A 113 -32.91 -6.59 -2.17
C VAL A 113 -33.55 -6.28 -3.53
N ALA A 114 -32.89 -5.44 -4.32
CA ALA A 114 -33.35 -5.10 -5.65
C ALA A 114 -32.88 -6.13 -6.68
N GLU A 115 -31.63 -6.58 -6.54
CA GLU A 115 -30.99 -7.52 -7.46
C GLU A 115 -29.97 -8.35 -6.67
N ALA A 116 -29.81 -9.61 -7.08
CA ALA A 116 -28.78 -10.51 -6.56
C ALA A 116 -28.11 -11.24 -7.72
N GLU A 117 -26.78 -11.20 -7.77
CA GLU A 117 -25.99 -11.88 -8.79
C GLU A 117 -25.04 -12.87 -8.12
N ILE A 118 -24.96 -14.07 -8.69
CA ILE A 118 -23.97 -15.07 -8.27
C ILE A 118 -22.76 -14.98 -9.21
N LYS A 119 -21.62 -14.53 -8.69
CA LYS A 119 -20.36 -14.53 -9.44
C LYS A 119 -19.58 -15.81 -9.11
N ALA A 120 -19.44 -16.68 -10.11
CA ALA A 120 -18.55 -17.84 -10.01
C ALA A 120 -17.11 -17.37 -10.19
N LEU A 121 -16.33 -17.41 -9.12
CA LEU A 121 -14.90 -17.06 -9.12
C LEU A 121 -14.07 -18.35 -8.97
N LYS A 122 -12.92 -18.38 -9.66
CA LYS A 122 -11.91 -19.42 -9.47
C LYS A 122 -10.78 -18.85 -8.62
N THR A 123 -10.36 -19.61 -7.62
CA THR A 123 -9.13 -19.28 -6.88
C THR A 123 -7.95 -19.38 -7.82
N MET A 124 -7.11 -18.36 -7.83
CA MET A 124 -5.86 -18.37 -8.58
C MET A 124 -4.69 -18.64 -7.65
N PRO A 125 -3.65 -19.34 -8.09
CA PRO A 125 -2.44 -19.49 -7.31
C PRO A 125 -1.81 -18.11 -7.05
N PRO A 126 -1.03 -17.96 -5.95
CA PRO A 126 -0.28 -16.73 -5.72
C PRO A 126 0.61 -16.40 -6.92
N LYS A 127 0.66 -15.14 -7.31
CA LYS A 127 1.59 -14.69 -8.36
C LYS A 127 3.04 -14.93 -7.91
N PRO A 128 3.95 -15.30 -8.81
CA PRO A 128 5.38 -15.33 -8.51
C PRO A 128 5.88 -13.97 -8.00
N TYR A 129 6.87 -13.99 -7.12
CA TYR A 129 7.48 -12.76 -6.65
C TYR A 129 8.20 -12.02 -7.78
N THR A 130 7.96 -10.75 -7.91
CA THR A 130 8.88 -9.84 -8.61
C THR A 130 10.13 -9.62 -7.74
N GLN A 131 11.24 -9.16 -8.33
CA GLN A 131 12.44 -8.83 -7.56
C GLN A 131 12.16 -7.80 -6.45
N GLY A 132 11.35 -6.79 -6.72
CA GLY A 132 10.97 -5.78 -5.73
C GLY A 132 10.14 -6.36 -4.57
N GLU A 133 9.21 -7.25 -4.86
CA GLU A 133 8.42 -7.95 -3.83
C GLU A 133 9.29 -8.90 -3.01
N LEU A 134 10.28 -9.55 -3.63
CA LEU A 134 11.23 -10.39 -2.93
C LEU A 134 12.09 -9.56 -1.95
N VAL A 135 12.62 -8.42 -2.38
CA VAL A 135 13.33 -7.47 -1.49
C VAL A 135 12.44 -7.05 -0.32
N LYS A 136 11.17 -6.72 -0.58
CA LYS A 136 10.20 -6.38 0.46
C LYS A 136 9.94 -7.54 1.42
N SER A 137 9.90 -8.76 0.92
CA SER A 137 9.72 -9.96 1.73
C SER A 137 10.94 -10.28 2.58
N MET A 138 12.15 -10.04 2.09
CA MET A 138 13.40 -10.16 2.87
C MET A 138 13.42 -9.20 4.06
N LYS A 139 12.93 -7.97 3.92
CA LYS A 139 12.74 -7.02 5.04
C LYS A 139 11.74 -7.55 6.07
N GLY A 140 10.65 -8.12 5.63
CA GLY A 140 9.56 -8.62 6.45
C GLY A 140 9.63 -10.11 6.76
N VAL A 141 10.80 -10.75 6.65
CA VAL A 141 10.96 -12.21 6.75
C VAL A 141 10.48 -12.79 8.08
N ALA A 142 10.50 -12.01 9.15
CA ALA A 142 9.99 -12.41 10.45
C ALA A 142 8.54 -12.94 10.43
N ARG A 143 7.72 -12.55 9.44
CA ARG A 143 6.34 -13.03 9.29
C ARG A 143 6.24 -14.49 8.86
N PHE A 144 7.28 -15.02 8.22
CA PHE A 144 7.32 -16.40 7.73
C PHE A 144 7.95 -17.38 8.73
N VAL A 145 8.44 -16.88 9.88
CA VAL A 145 9.13 -17.69 10.88
C VAL A 145 8.19 -17.98 12.03
N SER A 146 8.05 -19.26 12.38
CA SER A 146 7.18 -19.72 13.48
C SER A 146 7.88 -19.64 14.84
N ASP A 147 9.20 -19.84 14.90
CA ASP A 147 9.97 -19.75 16.16
C ASP A 147 9.94 -18.32 16.73
N PRO A 148 9.44 -18.11 17.96
CA PRO A 148 9.33 -16.77 18.56
C PRO A 148 10.66 -16.07 18.76
N ARG A 149 11.72 -16.80 19.12
CA ARG A 149 13.07 -16.24 19.40
C ARG A 149 13.71 -15.77 18.09
N LEU A 150 13.66 -16.61 17.07
CA LEU A 150 14.17 -16.26 15.74
C LEU A 150 13.37 -15.12 15.11
N LYS A 151 12.05 -15.14 15.26
CA LYS A 151 11.14 -14.08 14.81
C LYS A 151 11.48 -12.72 15.43
N GLN A 152 11.76 -12.70 16.75
CA GLN A 152 12.16 -11.47 17.43
C GLN A 152 13.52 -10.97 16.91
N LYS A 153 14.51 -11.85 16.82
CA LYS A 153 15.83 -11.49 16.30
C LYS A 153 15.78 -10.92 14.88
N LEU A 154 14.96 -11.50 14.00
CA LEU A 154 14.77 -11.01 12.63
C LEU A 154 14.05 -9.65 12.58
N LYS A 155 13.18 -9.35 13.53
CA LYS A 155 12.60 -8.01 13.67
C LYS A 155 13.64 -6.97 14.12
N ASP A 156 14.49 -7.34 15.06
CA ASP A 156 15.53 -6.45 15.61
C ASP A 156 16.62 -6.13 14.57
N THR A 157 16.91 -7.08 13.67
CA THR A 157 17.88 -6.92 12.58
C THR A 157 17.28 -6.39 11.26
N THR A 158 16.02 -5.99 11.24
CA THR A 158 15.32 -5.51 10.03
C THR A 158 15.28 -6.52 8.87
N GLY A 159 15.26 -7.83 9.18
CA GLY A 159 15.14 -8.91 8.21
C GLY A 159 16.46 -9.50 7.74
N ILE A 160 16.49 -10.04 6.53
CA ILE A 160 17.66 -10.64 5.89
C ILE A 160 18.34 -9.61 4.99
N GLY A 161 19.66 -9.49 5.12
CA GLY A 161 20.48 -8.57 4.34
C GLY A 161 20.24 -7.09 4.67
N THR A 162 21.09 -6.24 4.15
CA THR A 162 20.96 -4.78 4.24
C THR A 162 20.34 -4.21 2.97
N GLU A 163 19.98 -2.93 2.95
CA GLU A 163 19.49 -2.25 1.75
C GLU A 163 20.49 -2.41 0.57
N ALA A 164 21.78 -2.30 0.84
CA ALA A 164 22.83 -2.39 -0.17
C ALA A 164 23.06 -3.84 -0.68
N THR A 165 22.76 -4.86 0.11
CA THR A 165 23.13 -6.25 -0.21
C THR A 165 22.00 -7.09 -0.77
N ARG A 166 20.73 -6.71 -0.53
CA ARG A 166 19.56 -7.52 -0.95
C ARG A 166 19.48 -7.73 -2.46
N ALA A 167 19.74 -6.69 -3.24
CA ALA A 167 19.72 -6.79 -4.70
C ALA A 167 20.79 -7.78 -5.21
N ASN A 168 22.00 -7.71 -4.66
CA ASN A 168 23.10 -8.59 -5.03
C ASN A 168 22.85 -10.06 -4.61
N ILE A 169 22.21 -10.27 -3.45
CA ILE A 169 21.81 -11.62 -3.01
C ILE A 169 20.84 -12.24 -4.03
N ILE A 170 19.84 -11.48 -4.47
CA ILE A 170 18.85 -11.95 -5.46
C ILE A 170 19.51 -12.23 -6.82
N SER A 171 20.43 -11.36 -7.24
CA SER A 171 21.11 -11.53 -8.53
C SER A 171 22.12 -12.69 -8.54
N GLY A 172 22.50 -13.21 -7.38
CA GLY A 172 23.40 -14.36 -7.21
C GLY A 172 22.69 -15.72 -7.09
N LEU A 173 21.36 -15.73 -7.08
CA LEU A 173 20.51 -16.93 -7.09
C LEU A 173 20.18 -17.36 -8.51
#